data_8679f647744cc8cae39630a492bd2fe0
#
_entry.id   8679f647744cc8cae39630a492bd2fe0
#
_cell.length_a   1.000
_cell.length_b   1.000
_cell.length_c   1.000
_cell.angle_alpha   90.00
_cell.angle_beta   90.00
_cell.angle_gamma   90.00
#
_symmetry.space_group_name_H-M   'P 1'
#
loop_
_entity.id
_entity.type
_entity.pdbx_description
1 polymer ?
#
loop_
_entity_poly.entity_id
_entity_poly.type
_entity_poly.pdbx_seq_one_letter_code
_entity_poly.pdbx_strand_id
1 'polypeptide(L)'
;MTSSPPNTTQISVRSVQYRDVEAINALVAQWVDRETSQSSMSVDRELLQIGSWYGLKRFLSLLPHSYYHGWRIYVAEQQQQLLGLIQVTSVNSTRSTWRVERVLLDSSSQQLEVLLNQQEIGSQLLRYCLAKIWEARTWILEVNVNEKNHLALYRENGFQPLAQMTYWQLPPDLLAELAKQEVDLPNLLPVSNADAPLLYQLDCVSMPPLLRQVFDRHVDDFKSSLIQTTVAQIRHWLNGIEVIKGYVFEPQRKAAIGYFKLECSKDASRPHRAQLTVNPAYTWLYPQLIAQMAKITQNGQRQSLELASADYQPEREEYLSKIGASPVEHTLLMSRSVWHKIKESRPLEGLQLSEVLQGLKPARTPIPSRISWLRSMSKSYQSTVKNKDIFTPGEGLGNLEDKGNSESSEATGNGHHA
;
A
#
# COMPACT_ATOMS: atom_id res chain seq x y z
N MET A 1 52.38 4.42 -27.92
CA MET A 1 51.07 4.73 -27.28
C MET A 1 50.05 3.75 -27.82
N THR A 2 49.87 2.62 -27.15
CA THR A 2 48.88 1.61 -27.50
C THR A 2 47.59 2.00 -26.81
N SER A 3 46.63 2.52 -27.58
CA SER A 3 45.27 2.71 -27.10
C SER A 3 44.65 1.34 -26.81
N SER A 4 44.41 1.04 -25.56
CA SER A 4 43.61 -0.11 -25.17
C SER A 4 42.23 -0.01 -25.83
N PRO A 5 41.71 -1.10 -26.46
CA PRO A 5 40.38 -1.08 -27.02
C PRO A 5 39.35 -0.78 -25.89
N PRO A 6 38.27 -0.06 -26.18
CA PRO A 6 37.24 0.20 -25.20
C PRO A 6 36.70 -1.14 -24.68
N ASN A 7 36.65 -1.28 -23.36
CA ASN A 7 36.19 -2.46 -22.67
C ASN A 7 34.68 -2.67 -23.03
N THR A 8 34.41 -3.47 -24.04
CA THR A 8 33.10 -3.72 -24.68
C THR A 8 32.18 -4.67 -23.87
N THR A 9 32.57 -5.02 -22.66
CA THR A 9 31.85 -6.01 -21.83
C THR A 9 30.97 -5.41 -20.73
N GLN A 10 30.92 -4.08 -20.60
CA GLN A 10 30.18 -3.46 -19.50
C GLN A 10 28.70 -3.34 -19.82
N ILE A 11 27.82 -3.92 -18.98
CA ILE A 11 26.37 -3.76 -19.02
C ILE A 11 26.03 -2.32 -18.63
N SER A 12 25.25 -1.63 -19.45
CA SER A 12 24.74 -0.30 -19.16
C SER A 12 23.25 -0.33 -18.86
N VAL A 13 22.82 0.34 -17.77
CA VAL A 13 21.41 0.47 -17.43
C VAL A 13 20.95 1.91 -17.69
N ARG A 14 19.85 2.05 -18.44
CA ARG A 14 19.29 3.35 -18.83
C ARG A 14 17.77 3.34 -18.86
N SER A 15 17.17 4.52 -18.94
CA SER A 15 15.75 4.64 -19.21
C SER A 15 15.41 4.13 -20.61
N VAL A 16 14.25 3.50 -20.74
CA VAL A 16 13.73 3.00 -22.01
C VAL A 16 13.59 4.14 -23.04
N GLN A 17 13.88 3.84 -24.31
CA GLN A 17 13.75 4.73 -25.47
C GLN A 17 12.79 4.12 -26.50
N TYR A 18 12.35 4.92 -27.47
CA TYR A 18 11.45 4.44 -28.53
C TYR A 18 12.04 3.29 -29.34
N ARG A 19 13.35 3.31 -29.60
CA ARG A 19 14.07 2.26 -30.32
C ARG A 19 14.02 0.88 -29.64
N ASP A 20 13.73 0.85 -28.34
CA ASP A 20 13.74 -0.39 -27.54
C ASP A 20 12.41 -1.15 -27.64
N VAL A 21 11.36 -0.53 -28.19
CA VAL A 21 9.98 -1.07 -28.16
C VAL A 21 9.90 -2.44 -28.85
N GLU A 22 10.56 -2.62 -29.97
CA GLU A 22 10.54 -3.88 -30.70
C GLU A 22 11.25 -5.00 -29.91
N ALA A 23 12.43 -4.72 -29.37
CA ALA A 23 13.18 -5.66 -28.54
C ALA A 23 12.43 -6.00 -27.23
N ILE A 24 11.75 -5.02 -26.63
CA ILE A 24 10.89 -5.23 -25.45
C ILE A 24 9.71 -6.15 -25.80
N ASN A 25 9.04 -5.92 -26.92
CA ASN A 25 7.93 -6.77 -27.35
C ASN A 25 8.38 -8.22 -27.57
N ALA A 26 9.56 -8.42 -28.16
CA ALA A 26 10.13 -9.76 -28.34
C ALA A 26 10.44 -10.42 -26.97
N LEU A 27 11.03 -9.68 -26.03
CA LEU A 27 11.33 -10.16 -24.68
C LEU A 27 10.05 -10.53 -23.92
N VAL A 28 9.01 -9.69 -24.01
CA VAL A 28 7.70 -9.93 -23.41
C VAL A 28 7.04 -11.16 -24.01
N ALA A 29 7.08 -11.37 -25.33
CA ALA A 29 6.53 -12.54 -25.99
C ALA A 29 7.19 -13.83 -25.49
N GLN A 30 8.53 -13.86 -25.41
CA GLN A 30 9.27 -15.01 -24.86
C GLN A 30 8.87 -15.32 -23.40
N TRP A 31 8.63 -14.28 -22.62
CA TRP A 31 8.24 -14.45 -21.22
C TRP A 31 6.80 -14.97 -21.09
N VAL A 32 5.87 -14.44 -21.88
CA VAL A 32 4.46 -14.90 -21.94
C VAL A 32 4.37 -16.38 -22.31
N ASP A 33 5.12 -16.82 -23.31
CA ASP A 33 5.13 -18.22 -23.75
C ASP A 33 5.60 -19.19 -22.64
N ARG A 34 6.48 -18.74 -21.75
CA ARG A 34 6.95 -19.54 -20.61
C ARG A 34 5.96 -19.57 -19.45
N GLU A 35 5.39 -18.43 -19.08
CA GLU A 35 4.42 -18.37 -18.00
C GLU A 35 3.12 -19.10 -18.33
N THR A 36 2.66 -19.05 -19.56
CA THR A 36 1.50 -19.80 -20.01
C THR A 36 1.69 -21.31 -19.81
N SER A 37 2.94 -21.78 -19.75
CA SER A 37 3.30 -23.17 -19.49
C SER A 37 3.39 -23.52 -18.00
N GLN A 38 3.50 -22.53 -17.09
CA GLN A 38 3.82 -22.76 -15.67
C GLN A 38 2.82 -22.15 -14.67
N SER A 39 2.07 -21.13 -15.05
CA SER A 39 1.13 -20.45 -14.16
C SER A 39 -0.23 -20.26 -14.82
N SER A 40 -1.30 -20.53 -14.05
CA SER A 40 -2.68 -20.31 -14.50
C SER A 40 -3.13 -18.85 -14.33
N MET A 41 -2.33 -17.99 -13.70
CA MET A 41 -2.64 -16.58 -13.60
C MET A 41 -2.54 -15.90 -14.96
N SER A 42 -3.63 -15.26 -15.37
CA SER A 42 -3.68 -14.53 -16.62
C SER A 42 -2.55 -13.51 -16.69
N VAL A 43 -1.57 -13.81 -17.54
CA VAL A 43 -0.54 -12.87 -17.94
C VAL A 43 -1.21 -11.55 -18.28
N ASP A 44 -0.86 -10.48 -17.60
CA ASP A 44 -1.45 -9.17 -17.85
C ASP A 44 -1.19 -8.78 -19.30
N ARG A 45 -2.24 -8.85 -20.15
CA ARG A 45 -2.20 -8.32 -21.52
C ARG A 45 -1.76 -6.85 -21.59
N GLU A 46 -1.70 -6.19 -20.44
CA GLU A 46 -1.10 -4.86 -20.34
C GLU A 46 0.36 -4.82 -20.79
N LEU A 47 1.09 -5.93 -20.70
CA LEU A 47 2.45 -6.04 -21.24
C LEU A 47 2.48 -6.00 -22.76
N LEU A 48 1.57 -6.70 -23.41
CA LEU A 48 1.51 -6.74 -24.87
C LEU A 48 1.16 -5.37 -25.49
N GLN A 49 0.69 -4.43 -24.66
CA GLN A 49 0.34 -3.08 -25.10
C GLN A 49 1.46 -2.04 -24.88
N ILE A 50 2.68 -2.46 -24.47
CA ILE A 50 3.79 -1.49 -24.26
C ILE A 50 4.05 -0.68 -25.53
N GLY A 51 3.96 -1.29 -26.69
CA GLY A 51 4.10 -0.59 -27.97
C GLY A 51 3.03 0.48 -28.23
N SER A 52 1.77 0.20 -27.91
CA SER A 52 0.66 1.17 -28.03
C SER A 52 0.74 2.30 -27.00
N TRP A 53 1.30 2.00 -25.82
CA TRP A 53 1.52 2.96 -24.74
C TRP A 53 2.58 4.02 -25.09
N TYR A 54 3.58 3.70 -25.89
CA TYR A 54 4.59 4.66 -26.32
C TYR A 54 4.01 5.76 -27.20
N GLY A 55 3.08 5.41 -28.09
CA GLY A 55 2.33 6.40 -28.90
C GLY A 55 1.47 7.30 -28.02
N LEU A 56 0.74 6.71 -27.08
CA LEU A 56 -0.08 7.42 -26.12
C LEU A 56 0.75 8.28 -25.16
N LYS A 57 1.91 7.78 -24.70
CA LYS A 57 2.83 8.52 -23.81
C LYS A 57 3.37 9.78 -24.50
N ARG A 58 3.66 9.75 -25.79
CA ARG A 58 4.08 10.93 -26.57
C ARG A 58 2.96 11.97 -26.66
N PHE A 59 1.72 11.53 -26.81
CA PHE A 59 0.54 12.43 -26.80
C PHE A 59 0.29 12.98 -25.39
N LEU A 60 0.45 12.17 -24.38
CA LEU A 60 0.24 12.52 -22.97
C LEU A 60 1.42 13.30 -22.37
N SER A 61 2.62 13.30 -23.00
CA SER A 61 3.73 14.16 -22.57
C SER A 61 3.46 15.65 -22.81
N LEU A 62 2.38 15.98 -23.53
CA LEU A 62 1.84 17.33 -23.67
C LEU A 62 1.00 17.77 -22.45
N LEU A 63 0.65 16.86 -21.55
CA LEU A 63 -0.07 17.18 -20.31
C LEU A 63 0.88 17.56 -19.17
N PRO A 64 0.45 18.40 -18.21
CA PRO A 64 1.31 18.86 -17.12
C PRO A 64 2.01 17.73 -16.38
N HIS A 65 3.25 17.92 -16.07
CA HIS A 65 4.27 16.99 -15.51
C HIS A 65 3.84 16.11 -14.34
N SER A 66 2.73 16.42 -13.66
CA SER A 66 2.26 15.76 -12.43
C SER A 66 1.75 14.33 -12.60
N TYR A 67 1.32 13.93 -13.79
CA TYR A 67 0.56 12.69 -13.98
C TYR A 67 1.39 11.46 -14.34
N TYR A 68 2.66 11.64 -14.74
CA TYR A 68 3.51 10.58 -15.28
C TYR A 68 4.58 10.04 -14.34
N HIS A 69 4.71 10.60 -13.16
CA HIS A 69 5.85 10.31 -12.29
C HIS A 69 5.77 9.00 -11.51
N GLY A 70 4.65 8.28 -11.56
CA GLY A 70 4.45 7.04 -10.81
C GLY A 70 4.93 5.75 -11.49
N TRP A 71 5.31 5.78 -12.78
CA TRP A 71 5.66 4.58 -13.54
C TRP A 71 6.96 4.77 -14.31
N ARG A 72 7.91 3.84 -14.19
CA ARG A 72 9.20 3.92 -14.85
C ARG A 72 9.63 2.56 -15.37
N ILE A 73 10.28 2.55 -16.56
CA ILE A 73 10.95 1.37 -17.10
C ILE A 73 12.41 1.71 -17.33
N TYR A 74 13.28 0.80 -16.93
CA TYR A 74 14.70 0.82 -17.24
C TYR A 74 15.09 -0.46 -17.96
N VAL A 75 16.08 -0.36 -18.82
CA VAL A 75 16.59 -1.46 -19.64
C VAL A 75 18.09 -1.65 -19.40
N ALA A 76 18.50 -2.90 -19.37
CA ALA A 76 19.92 -3.29 -19.40
C ALA A 76 20.33 -3.59 -20.83
N GLU A 77 21.42 -3.00 -21.27
CA GLU A 77 21.93 -3.08 -22.64
C GLU A 77 23.41 -3.40 -22.64
N GLN A 78 23.83 -4.29 -23.51
CA GLN A 78 25.24 -4.60 -23.80
C GLN A 78 25.42 -4.70 -25.32
N GLN A 79 26.36 -3.97 -25.89
CA GLN A 79 26.62 -3.94 -27.34
C GLN A 79 25.35 -3.69 -28.18
N GLN A 80 24.50 -2.77 -27.74
CA GLN A 80 23.21 -2.44 -28.37
C GLN A 80 22.15 -3.59 -28.32
N GLN A 81 22.46 -4.70 -27.67
CA GLN A 81 21.50 -5.77 -27.43
C GLN A 81 20.83 -5.56 -26.08
N LEU A 82 19.49 -5.69 -26.05
CA LEU A 82 18.71 -5.60 -24.82
C LEU A 82 18.79 -6.94 -24.08
N LEU A 83 19.30 -6.91 -22.85
CA LEU A 83 19.48 -8.09 -22.00
C LEU A 83 18.37 -8.27 -20.98
N GLY A 84 17.65 -7.21 -20.69
CA GLY A 84 16.54 -7.26 -19.74
C GLY A 84 15.92 -5.91 -19.47
N LEU A 85 14.81 -5.92 -18.77
CA LEU A 85 14.11 -4.72 -18.32
C LEU A 85 13.58 -4.86 -16.89
N ILE A 86 13.40 -3.73 -16.24
CA ILE A 86 12.70 -3.62 -14.97
C ILE A 86 11.62 -2.57 -15.06
N GLN A 87 10.42 -2.91 -14.59
CA GLN A 87 9.28 -2.01 -14.47
C GLN A 87 9.02 -1.73 -13.01
N VAL A 88 8.90 -0.45 -12.66
CA VAL A 88 8.64 -0.01 -11.30
C VAL A 88 7.55 1.05 -11.26
N THR A 89 6.72 1.02 -10.19
CA THR A 89 5.62 1.97 -9.98
C THR A 89 5.62 2.51 -8.56
N SER A 90 5.16 3.75 -8.39
CA SER A 90 4.89 4.28 -7.05
C SER A 90 3.60 3.71 -6.50
N VAL A 91 3.60 3.31 -5.22
CA VAL A 91 2.45 2.70 -4.54
C VAL A 91 1.56 3.74 -3.88
N ASN A 92 2.16 4.85 -3.46
CA ASN A 92 1.47 5.92 -2.75
C ASN A 92 1.71 7.30 -3.39
N SER A 93 0.89 8.27 -3.04
CA SER A 93 0.91 9.64 -3.53
C SER A 93 2.20 10.40 -3.15
N THR A 94 2.79 10.06 -2.00
CA THR A 94 4.07 10.63 -1.53
C THR A 94 5.28 10.08 -2.26
N ARG A 95 5.12 8.98 -3.02
CA ARG A 95 6.20 8.24 -3.70
C ARG A 95 7.29 7.75 -2.76
N SER A 96 6.96 7.60 -1.50
CA SER A 96 7.87 7.04 -0.49
C SER A 96 8.00 5.53 -0.64
N THR A 97 6.96 4.86 -1.17
CA THR A 97 6.94 3.41 -1.43
C THR A 97 6.82 3.14 -2.92
N TRP A 98 7.74 2.33 -3.43
CA TRP A 98 7.77 1.89 -4.82
C TRP A 98 7.66 0.38 -4.91
N ARG A 99 6.96 -0.09 -5.96
CA ARG A 99 6.84 -1.51 -6.28
C ARG A 99 7.68 -1.85 -7.50
N VAL A 100 8.43 -2.93 -7.41
CA VAL A 100 8.97 -3.62 -8.58
C VAL A 100 7.84 -4.49 -9.12
N GLU A 101 7.27 -4.10 -10.25
CA GLU A 101 6.17 -4.85 -10.87
C GLU A 101 6.69 -6.12 -11.51
N ARG A 102 7.84 -6.01 -12.18
CA ARG A 102 8.49 -7.14 -12.84
C ARG A 102 9.94 -6.86 -13.23
N VAL A 103 10.69 -7.95 -13.31
CA VAL A 103 12.04 -7.98 -13.89
C VAL A 103 12.01 -9.04 -14.99
N LEU A 104 12.19 -8.63 -16.25
CA LEU A 104 12.25 -9.53 -17.39
C LEU A 104 13.69 -9.60 -17.86
N LEU A 105 14.22 -10.81 -17.99
CA LEU A 105 15.60 -11.07 -18.42
C LEU A 105 15.57 -11.94 -19.67
N ASP A 106 16.47 -11.64 -20.61
CA ASP A 106 16.65 -12.48 -21.78
C ASP A 106 17.16 -13.85 -21.37
N SER A 107 16.44 -14.87 -21.80
CA SER A 107 16.68 -16.25 -21.39
C SER A 107 16.93 -17.17 -22.57
N SER A 108 17.47 -16.64 -23.65
CA SER A 108 17.69 -17.34 -24.90
C SER A 108 18.63 -18.57 -24.80
N SER A 109 19.29 -18.79 -23.65
CA SER A 109 20.10 -19.99 -23.45
C SER A 109 19.99 -20.53 -22.00
N GLN A 110 19.93 -21.88 -21.87
CA GLN A 110 19.78 -22.59 -20.60
C GLN A 110 21.11 -22.99 -19.93
N GLN A 111 22.24 -22.45 -20.36
CA GLN A 111 23.54 -22.79 -19.80
C GLN A 111 23.75 -22.12 -18.42
N LEU A 112 24.50 -22.77 -17.52
CA LEU A 112 24.78 -22.29 -16.16
C LEU A 112 25.40 -20.90 -16.11
N GLU A 113 26.30 -20.58 -17.07
CA GLU A 113 26.92 -19.27 -17.21
C GLU A 113 25.87 -18.17 -17.50
N VAL A 114 24.81 -18.53 -18.22
CA VAL A 114 23.73 -17.60 -18.54
C VAL A 114 22.85 -17.31 -17.33
N LEU A 115 22.61 -18.29 -16.49
CA LEU A 115 21.88 -18.08 -15.22
C LEU A 115 22.62 -17.12 -14.29
N LEU A 116 23.94 -17.24 -14.18
CA LEU A 116 24.77 -16.33 -13.39
C LEU A 116 24.74 -14.91 -14.00
N ASN A 117 24.84 -14.80 -15.33
CA ASN A 117 24.72 -13.51 -16.01
C ASN A 117 23.32 -12.89 -15.83
N GLN A 118 22.26 -13.68 -15.89
CA GLN A 118 20.88 -13.18 -15.64
C GLN A 118 20.75 -12.61 -14.22
N GLN A 119 21.29 -13.29 -13.23
CA GLN A 119 21.25 -12.83 -11.84
C GLN A 119 22.04 -11.53 -11.67
N GLU A 120 23.16 -11.39 -12.33
CA GLU A 120 23.95 -10.14 -12.36
C GLU A 120 23.18 -9.02 -13.06
N ILE A 121 22.59 -9.25 -14.23
CA ILE A 121 21.78 -8.27 -14.98
C ILE A 121 20.60 -7.81 -14.13
N GLY A 122 19.86 -8.75 -13.53
CA GLY A 122 18.74 -8.46 -12.62
C GLY A 122 19.18 -7.62 -11.42
N SER A 123 20.32 -7.95 -10.82
CA SER A 123 20.89 -7.18 -9.70
C SER A 123 21.31 -5.78 -10.11
N GLN A 124 21.88 -5.60 -11.30
CA GLN A 124 22.25 -4.28 -11.82
C GLN A 124 21.03 -3.41 -12.08
N LEU A 125 19.94 -3.98 -12.66
CA LEU A 125 18.66 -3.30 -12.87
C LEU A 125 18.05 -2.85 -11.54
N LEU A 126 18.00 -3.74 -10.54
CA LEU A 126 17.49 -3.43 -9.20
C LEU A 126 18.31 -2.32 -8.54
N ARG A 127 19.64 -2.47 -8.48
CA ARG A 127 20.55 -1.47 -7.88
C ARG A 127 20.45 -0.11 -8.55
N TYR A 128 20.27 -0.10 -9.87
CA TYR A 128 20.06 1.15 -10.60
C TYR A 128 18.77 1.85 -10.18
N CYS A 129 17.65 1.12 -10.07
CA CYS A 129 16.39 1.67 -9.60
C CYS A 129 16.50 2.22 -8.17
N LEU A 130 17.11 1.41 -7.25
CA LEU A 130 17.33 1.78 -5.87
C LEU A 130 18.18 3.05 -5.71
N ALA A 131 19.15 3.27 -6.61
CA ALA A 131 20.01 4.45 -6.60
C ALA A 131 19.37 5.65 -7.31
N LYS A 132 18.63 5.40 -8.40
CA LYS A 132 18.09 6.46 -9.28
C LYS A 132 16.84 7.12 -8.72
N ILE A 133 16.00 6.35 -8.02
CA ILE A 133 14.74 6.82 -7.44
C ILE A 133 14.96 7.21 -5.99
N TRP A 134 15.54 8.38 -5.78
CA TRP A 134 15.96 8.89 -4.48
C TRP A 134 14.80 9.20 -3.52
N GLU A 135 13.59 9.45 -4.06
CA GLU A 135 12.36 9.68 -3.29
C GLU A 135 11.86 8.40 -2.59
N ALA A 136 12.23 7.21 -3.11
CA ALA A 136 11.82 5.93 -2.56
C ALA A 136 12.54 5.65 -1.23
N ARG A 137 11.79 5.48 -0.17
CA ARG A 137 12.25 5.03 1.16
C ARG A 137 12.08 3.53 1.32
N THR A 138 11.03 3.00 0.71
CA THR A 138 10.68 1.59 0.79
C THR A 138 10.38 1.05 -0.60
N TRP A 139 10.87 -0.15 -0.85
CA TRP A 139 10.60 -0.92 -2.06
C TRP A 139 9.86 -2.17 -1.68
N ILE A 140 8.85 -2.52 -2.47
CA ILE A 140 8.10 -3.77 -2.35
C ILE A 140 8.11 -4.51 -3.68
N LEU A 141 7.96 -5.81 -3.60
CA LEU A 141 7.73 -6.68 -4.75
C LEU A 141 6.97 -7.92 -4.29
N GLU A 142 6.39 -8.59 -5.24
CA GLU A 142 5.71 -9.86 -5.04
C GLU A 142 6.29 -10.89 -6.00
N VAL A 143 6.58 -12.09 -5.51
CA VAL A 143 7.23 -13.14 -6.27
C VAL A 143 6.58 -14.49 -5.96
N ASN A 144 6.37 -15.33 -6.99
CA ASN A 144 5.87 -16.67 -6.79
C ASN A 144 6.87 -17.50 -5.98
N VAL A 145 6.40 -18.22 -4.96
CA VAL A 145 7.26 -19.03 -4.06
C VAL A 145 8.01 -20.14 -4.80
N ASN A 146 7.53 -20.55 -5.97
CA ASN A 146 8.15 -21.58 -6.80
C ASN A 146 9.30 -21.03 -7.68
N GLU A 147 9.37 -19.71 -7.86
CA GLU A 147 10.41 -19.05 -8.67
C GLU A 147 11.70 -18.83 -7.88
N LYS A 148 12.43 -19.92 -7.63
CA LYS A 148 13.64 -19.92 -6.80
C LYS A 148 14.71 -18.92 -7.28
N ASN A 149 14.86 -18.72 -8.59
CA ASN A 149 15.86 -17.82 -9.17
C ASN A 149 15.52 -16.34 -8.85
N HIS A 150 14.26 -15.97 -9.01
CA HIS A 150 13.79 -14.62 -8.66
C HIS A 150 13.85 -14.39 -7.15
N LEU A 151 13.47 -15.38 -6.33
CA LEU A 151 13.62 -15.30 -4.88
C LEU A 151 15.08 -15.08 -4.45
N ALA A 152 16.03 -15.81 -5.07
CA ALA A 152 17.46 -15.63 -4.80
C ALA A 152 17.90 -14.21 -5.20
N LEU A 153 17.55 -13.77 -6.41
CA LEU A 153 17.86 -12.42 -6.91
C LEU A 153 17.40 -11.33 -5.92
N TYR A 154 16.15 -11.42 -5.45
CA TYR A 154 15.60 -10.40 -4.56
C TYR A 154 16.23 -10.44 -3.17
N ARG A 155 16.49 -11.63 -2.61
CA ARG A 155 17.19 -11.79 -1.31
C ARG A 155 18.60 -11.23 -1.36
N GLU A 156 19.36 -11.53 -2.41
CA GLU A 156 20.70 -11.00 -2.63
C GLU A 156 20.72 -9.46 -2.74
N ASN A 157 19.65 -8.90 -3.25
CA ASN A 157 19.45 -7.45 -3.33
C ASN A 157 18.78 -6.89 -2.07
N GLY A 158 18.77 -7.62 -0.95
CA GLY A 158 18.38 -7.14 0.38
C GLY A 158 16.88 -7.03 0.63
N PHE A 159 16.05 -7.65 -0.20
CA PHE A 159 14.61 -7.75 0.08
C PHE A 159 14.35 -8.83 1.14
N GLN A 160 13.49 -8.50 2.10
CA GLN A 160 13.09 -9.37 3.20
C GLN A 160 11.61 -9.77 3.06
N PRO A 161 11.24 -11.01 3.43
CA PRO A 161 9.85 -11.42 3.48
C PRO A 161 9.00 -10.50 4.36
N LEU A 162 7.80 -10.16 3.92
CA LEU A 162 6.86 -9.28 4.62
C LEU A 162 5.54 -9.98 4.92
N ALA A 163 4.96 -10.65 3.94
CA ALA A 163 3.72 -11.44 4.07
C ALA A 163 3.65 -12.51 2.98
N GLN A 164 2.96 -13.60 3.25
CA GLN A 164 2.64 -14.61 2.27
C GLN A 164 1.24 -14.35 1.73
N MET A 165 1.07 -14.39 0.40
CA MET A 165 -0.19 -14.17 -0.27
C MET A 165 -0.64 -15.46 -0.93
N THR A 166 -1.94 -15.76 -0.84
CA THR A 166 -2.58 -16.86 -1.54
C THR A 166 -3.62 -16.27 -2.50
N TYR A 167 -3.52 -16.61 -3.76
CA TYR A 167 -4.51 -16.25 -4.78
C TYR A 167 -5.50 -17.37 -4.95
N TRP A 168 -6.77 -17.02 -4.87
CA TRP A 168 -7.89 -17.95 -4.92
C TRP A 168 -8.70 -17.73 -6.18
N GLN A 169 -9.18 -18.82 -6.76
CA GLN A 169 -10.10 -18.81 -7.88
C GLN A 169 -11.44 -19.40 -7.46
N LEU A 170 -12.51 -18.62 -7.68
CA LEU A 170 -13.89 -19.05 -7.54
C LEU A 170 -14.43 -19.39 -8.93
N PRO A 171 -14.72 -20.66 -9.22
CA PRO A 171 -15.24 -21.06 -10.53
C PRO A 171 -16.66 -20.48 -10.77
N PRO A 172 -17.08 -20.37 -12.04
CA PRO A 172 -18.38 -19.77 -12.39
C PRO A 172 -19.59 -20.46 -11.75
N ASP A 173 -19.51 -21.78 -11.54
CA ASP A 173 -20.59 -22.53 -10.91
C ASP A 173 -20.75 -22.18 -9.43
N LEU A 174 -19.62 -22.07 -8.72
CA LEU A 174 -19.60 -21.61 -7.32
C LEU A 174 -20.14 -20.17 -7.22
N LEU A 175 -19.75 -19.29 -8.14
CA LEU A 175 -20.28 -17.91 -8.18
C LEU A 175 -21.80 -17.88 -8.40
N ALA A 176 -22.33 -18.76 -9.24
CA ALA A 176 -23.76 -18.88 -9.47
C ALA A 176 -24.51 -19.38 -8.22
N GLU A 177 -23.92 -20.25 -7.41
CA GLU A 177 -24.49 -20.69 -6.13
C GLU A 177 -24.42 -19.57 -5.08
N LEU A 178 -23.30 -18.89 -4.94
CA LEU A 178 -23.12 -17.79 -4.00
C LEU A 178 -24.05 -16.61 -4.34
N ALA A 179 -24.32 -16.36 -5.60
CA ALA A 179 -25.24 -15.32 -6.05
C ALA A 179 -26.69 -15.55 -5.63
N LYS A 180 -27.09 -16.80 -5.34
CA LYS A 180 -28.45 -17.14 -4.84
C LYS A 180 -28.62 -16.82 -3.37
N GLN A 181 -27.53 -16.65 -2.63
CA GLN A 181 -27.60 -16.35 -1.20
C GLN A 181 -28.24 -14.99 -0.97
N GLU A 182 -29.03 -14.90 0.06
CA GLU A 182 -29.58 -13.63 0.51
C GLU A 182 -28.45 -12.77 1.08
N VAL A 183 -28.32 -11.53 0.57
CA VAL A 183 -27.29 -10.58 1.01
C VAL A 183 -27.96 -9.52 1.84
N ASP A 184 -27.60 -9.46 3.11
CA ASP A 184 -28.04 -8.41 4.04
C ASP A 184 -26.90 -7.40 4.28
N LEU A 185 -26.86 -6.38 3.43
CA LEU A 185 -25.89 -5.28 3.50
C LEU A 185 -26.60 -3.94 3.38
N PRO A 186 -27.42 -3.55 4.39
CA PRO A 186 -28.29 -2.37 4.30
C PRO A 186 -27.51 -1.07 4.12
N ASN A 187 -26.23 -1.03 4.55
CA ASN A 187 -25.39 0.16 4.47
C ASN A 187 -24.26 0.00 3.44
N LEU A 188 -24.48 -0.76 2.39
CA LEU A 188 -23.56 -0.83 1.25
C LEU A 188 -23.72 0.43 0.39
N LEU A 189 -22.63 1.20 0.30
CA LEU A 189 -22.58 2.48 -0.39
C LEU A 189 -21.58 2.46 -1.54
N PRO A 190 -21.84 3.20 -2.63
CA PRO A 190 -20.83 3.42 -3.66
C PRO A 190 -19.71 4.32 -3.13
N VAL A 191 -18.51 4.15 -3.67
CA VAL A 191 -17.33 4.91 -3.23
C VAL A 191 -17.25 6.25 -3.94
N SER A 192 -17.04 7.31 -3.18
CA SER A 192 -16.75 8.66 -3.65
C SER A 192 -15.46 9.22 -3.03
N ASN A 193 -14.96 10.35 -3.54
CA ASN A 193 -13.78 11.01 -2.96
C ASN A 193 -14.01 11.52 -1.52
N ALA A 194 -15.26 11.76 -1.14
CA ALA A 194 -15.62 12.17 0.23
C ALA A 194 -15.34 11.03 1.24
N ASP A 195 -15.39 9.78 0.79
CA ASP A 195 -15.23 8.59 1.63
C ASP A 195 -13.75 8.21 1.85
N ALA A 196 -12.81 8.91 1.20
CA ALA A 196 -11.39 8.62 1.31
C ALA A 196 -10.86 8.51 2.76
N PRO A 197 -11.26 9.35 3.73
CA PRO A 197 -10.84 9.19 5.12
C PRO A 197 -11.35 7.89 5.76
N LEU A 198 -12.57 7.46 5.43
CA LEU A 198 -13.16 6.22 5.92
C LEU A 198 -12.43 4.99 5.37
N LEU A 199 -12.12 5.01 4.07
CA LEU A 199 -11.39 3.93 3.42
C LEU A 199 -9.93 3.85 3.91
N TYR A 200 -9.29 5.00 4.14
CA TYR A 200 -7.97 5.05 4.76
C TYR A 200 -7.95 4.45 6.16
N GLN A 201 -8.95 4.78 7.00
CA GLN A 201 -9.08 4.20 8.34
C GLN A 201 -9.28 2.69 8.28
N LEU A 202 -10.15 2.21 7.37
CA LEU A 202 -10.37 0.78 7.15
C LEU A 202 -9.06 0.07 6.73
N ASP A 203 -8.35 0.63 5.77
CA ASP A 203 -7.06 0.11 5.30
C ASP A 203 -6.04 0.00 6.46
N CYS A 204 -5.94 1.05 7.28
CA CYS A 204 -5.06 1.07 8.46
C CYS A 204 -5.40 0.01 9.50
N VAL A 205 -6.69 -0.26 9.75
CA VAL A 205 -7.12 -1.24 10.75
C VAL A 205 -6.98 -2.67 10.22
N SER A 206 -7.16 -2.88 8.92
CA SER A 206 -7.10 -4.19 8.27
C SER A 206 -5.68 -4.74 8.10
N MET A 207 -4.65 -3.89 8.20
CA MET A 207 -3.25 -4.29 8.03
C MET A 207 -2.47 -4.31 9.35
N PRO A 208 -1.56 -5.29 9.52
CA PRO A 208 -0.57 -5.26 10.60
C PRO A 208 0.29 -3.98 10.59
N PRO A 209 0.81 -3.54 11.75
CA PRO A 209 1.59 -2.29 11.83
C PRO A 209 2.79 -2.23 10.89
N LEU A 210 3.49 -3.35 10.69
CA LEU A 210 4.64 -3.43 9.80
C LEU A 210 4.26 -3.16 8.34
N LEU A 211 3.16 -3.75 7.86
CA LEU A 211 2.67 -3.50 6.50
C LEU A 211 2.24 -2.05 6.32
N ARG A 212 1.54 -1.47 7.30
CA ARG A 212 1.16 -0.05 7.26
C ARG A 212 2.37 0.86 7.09
N GLN A 213 3.44 0.58 7.82
CA GLN A 213 4.69 1.35 7.73
C GLN A 213 5.35 1.19 6.35
N VAL A 214 5.31 -0.03 5.78
CA VAL A 214 5.88 -0.32 4.46
C VAL A 214 5.08 0.34 3.34
N PHE A 215 3.75 0.24 3.37
CA PHE A 215 2.90 0.85 2.33
C PHE A 215 2.80 2.38 2.45
N ASP A 216 2.97 2.93 3.65
CA ASP A 216 3.01 4.38 3.95
C ASP A 216 1.89 5.16 3.23
N ARG A 217 0.65 4.64 3.33
CA ARG A 217 -0.51 5.22 2.66
C ARG A 217 -1.03 6.46 3.38
N HIS A 218 -1.62 7.35 2.60
CA HIS A 218 -2.26 8.57 3.05
C HIS A 218 -3.70 8.64 2.55
N VAL A 219 -4.51 9.53 3.12
CA VAL A 219 -5.90 9.75 2.68
C VAL A 219 -5.98 10.07 1.19
N ASP A 220 -4.98 10.77 0.64
CA ASP A 220 -4.95 11.15 -0.77
C ASP A 220 -4.79 9.95 -1.72
N ASP A 221 -4.28 8.82 -1.23
CA ASP A 221 -4.17 7.57 -2.03
C ASP A 221 -5.53 6.95 -2.33
N PHE A 222 -6.56 7.31 -1.55
CA PHE A 222 -7.94 6.87 -1.72
C PHE A 222 -8.80 7.85 -2.51
N LYS A 223 -8.23 8.99 -2.91
CA LYS A 223 -8.88 9.99 -3.78
C LYS A 223 -8.51 9.74 -5.24
N SER A 224 -9.46 9.93 -6.11
CA SER A 224 -9.24 9.88 -7.56
C SER A 224 -9.34 11.30 -8.13
N SER A 225 -8.31 11.78 -8.82
CA SER A 225 -8.43 13.03 -9.58
C SER A 225 -9.33 12.82 -10.80
N LEU A 226 -10.03 13.87 -11.26
CA LEU A 226 -10.91 13.81 -12.42
C LEU A 226 -10.15 13.29 -13.67
N ILE A 227 -8.93 13.73 -13.88
CA ILE A 227 -8.11 13.31 -15.01
C ILE A 227 -7.69 11.84 -14.89
N GLN A 228 -7.28 11.40 -13.70
CA GLN A 228 -6.96 9.99 -13.46
C GLN A 228 -8.18 9.10 -13.67
N THR A 229 -9.35 9.54 -13.21
CA THR A 229 -10.60 8.81 -13.38
C THR A 229 -10.96 8.68 -14.86
N THR A 230 -10.88 9.76 -15.65
CA THR A 230 -11.19 9.71 -17.09
C THR A 230 -10.20 8.85 -17.87
N VAL A 231 -8.90 8.97 -17.61
CA VAL A 231 -7.86 8.14 -18.24
C VAL A 231 -8.06 6.67 -17.87
N ALA A 232 -8.34 6.37 -16.61
CA ALA A 232 -8.62 5.01 -16.15
C ALA A 232 -9.91 4.46 -16.81
N GLN A 233 -10.98 5.25 -16.92
CA GLN A 233 -12.23 4.85 -17.59
C GLN A 233 -12.01 4.55 -19.08
N ILE A 234 -11.27 5.40 -19.80
CA ILE A 234 -10.94 5.16 -21.21
C ILE A 234 -10.13 3.87 -21.35
N ARG A 235 -9.13 3.67 -20.49
CA ARG A 235 -8.32 2.45 -20.47
C ARG A 235 -9.15 1.21 -20.16
N HIS A 236 -10.02 1.26 -19.15
CA HIS A 236 -10.90 0.16 -18.80
C HIS A 236 -11.88 -0.15 -19.92
N TRP A 237 -12.42 0.89 -20.57
CA TRP A 237 -13.31 0.73 -21.73
C TRP A 237 -12.60 0.07 -22.91
N LEU A 238 -11.36 0.51 -23.25
CA LEU A 238 -10.55 -0.12 -24.31
C LEU A 238 -10.20 -1.56 -24.01
N ASN A 239 -10.03 -1.90 -22.74
CA ASN A 239 -9.68 -3.25 -22.29
C ASN A 239 -10.92 -4.11 -21.97
N GLY A 240 -12.13 -3.64 -22.22
CA GLY A 240 -13.36 -4.37 -21.90
C GLY A 240 -13.54 -4.67 -20.41
N ILE A 241 -13.05 -3.77 -19.51
CA ILE A 241 -13.18 -3.92 -18.07
C ILE A 241 -14.23 -2.96 -17.53
N GLU A 242 -15.05 -3.45 -16.62
CA GLU A 242 -15.92 -2.64 -15.78
C GLU A 242 -15.45 -2.69 -14.34
N VAL A 243 -15.28 -1.52 -13.70
CA VAL A 243 -14.81 -1.44 -12.32
C VAL A 243 -15.94 -0.98 -11.42
N ILE A 244 -16.29 -1.82 -10.45
CA ILE A 244 -17.32 -1.56 -9.44
C ILE A 244 -16.66 -1.51 -8.07
N LYS A 245 -16.99 -0.48 -7.29
CA LYS A 245 -16.45 -0.27 -5.94
C LYS A 245 -17.59 -0.04 -4.97
N GLY A 246 -17.53 -0.68 -3.82
CA GLY A 246 -18.50 -0.48 -2.75
C GLY A 246 -17.83 -0.61 -1.37
N TYR A 247 -18.43 0.02 -0.38
CA TYR A 247 -18.02 -0.13 1.01
C TYR A 247 -19.22 -0.23 1.94
N VAL A 248 -19.09 -0.95 3.03
CA VAL A 248 -20.11 -1.09 4.06
C VAL A 248 -19.82 -0.10 5.17
N PHE A 249 -20.80 0.75 5.46
CA PHE A 249 -20.71 1.78 6.50
C PHE A 249 -21.38 1.33 7.78
N GLU A 250 -20.72 1.44 8.91
CA GLU A 250 -21.27 1.17 10.24
C GLU A 250 -21.70 2.49 10.91
N PRO A 251 -23.02 2.78 11.01
CA PRO A 251 -23.48 4.07 11.52
C PRO A 251 -23.11 4.34 12.98
N GLN A 252 -23.11 3.31 13.83
CA GLN A 252 -22.81 3.48 15.26
C GLN A 252 -21.37 3.93 15.49
N ARG A 253 -20.44 3.39 14.70
CA ARG A 253 -19.02 3.71 14.78
C ARG A 253 -18.59 4.80 13.81
N LYS A 254 -19.47 5.22 12.90
CA LYS A 254 -19.19 6.17 11.82
C LYS A 254 -17.95 5.79 11.03
N ALA A 255 -17.80 4.51 10.70
CA ALA A 255 -16.61 3.93 10.08
C ALA A 255 -16.98 3.00 8.92
N ALA A 256 -16.10 2.89 7.93
CA ALA A 256 -16.15 1.81 6.96
C ALA A 256 -15.65 0.52 7.62
N ILE A 257 -16.39 -0.58 7.47
CA ILE A 257 -16.06 -1.88 8.05
C ILE A 257 -15.72 -2.95 7.02
N GLY A 258 -16.09 -2.73 5.76
CA GLY A 258 -15.76 -3.57 4.62
C GLY A 258 -15.68 -2.75 3.35
N TYR A 259 -14.82 -3.13 2.42
CA TYR A 259 -14.65 -2.51 1.10
C TYR A 259 -14.36 -3.59 0.08
N PHE A 260 -14.91 -3.44 -1.12
CA PHE A 260 -14.50 -4.23 -2.26
C PHE A 260 -14.29 -3.37 -3.51
N LYS A 261 -13.40 -3.82 -4.37
CA LYS A 261 -13.23 -3.36 -5.73
C LYS A 261 -13.32 -4.59 -6.63
N LEU A 262 -14.22 -4.56 -7.58
CA LEU A 262 -14.45 -5.64 -8.53
C LEU A 262 -14.15 -5.14 -9.94
N GLU A 263 -13.31 -5.86 -10.67
CA GLU A 263 -12.96 -5.64 -12.07
C GLU A 263 -13.59 -6.75 -12.90
N CYS A 264 -14.69 -6.43 -13.57
CA CYS A 264 -15.44 -7.36 -14.42
C CYS A 264 -14.90 -7.34 -15.85
N SER A 265 -14.49 -8.48 -16.38
CA SER A 265 -14.18 -8.66 -17.80
C SER A 265 -15.49 -8.75 -18.59
N LYS A 266 -15.63 -7.92 -19.65
CA LYS A 266 -16.82 -7.91 -20.52
C LYS A 266 -16.67 -8.86 -21.72
N ASP A 267 -15.44 -9.14 -22.13
CA ASP A 267 -15.11 -9.91 -23.32
C ASP A 267 -14.76 -11.38 -23.05
N ALA A 268 -14.89 -11.82 -21.79
CA ALA A 268 -14.56 -13.17 -21.36
C ALA A 268 -13.07 -13.57 -21.60
N SER A 269 -12.22 -12.62 -21.92
CA SER A 269 -10.81 -12.90 -22.25
C SER A 269 -9.96 -13.22 -21.01
N ARG A 270 -10.47 -12.91 -19.82
CA ARG A 270 -9.78 -13.08 -18.53
C ARG A 270 -10.77 -13.25 -17.39
N PRO A 271 -10.35 -13.85 -16.26
CA PRO A 271 -11.16 -13.92 -15.06
C PRO A 271 -11.50 -12.54 -14.51
N HIS A 272 -12.60 -12.42 -13.79
CA HIS A 272 -12.89 -11.26 -12.95
C HIS A 272 -11.86 -11.16 -11.83
N ARG A 273 -11.55 -9.95 -11.37
CA ARG A 273 -10.62 -9.74 -10.25
C ARG A 273 -11.29 -8.94 -9.15
N ALA A 274 -11.07 -9.35 -7.91
CA ALA A 274 -11.57 -8.65 -6.74
C ALA A 274 -10.44 -8.28 -5.76
N GLN A 275 -10.58 -7.10 -5.19
CA GLN A 275 -9.87 -6.68 -3.98
C GLN A 275 -10.90 -6.56 -2.87
N LEU A 276 -10.60 -7.15 -1.73
CA LEU A 276 -11.47 -7.18 -0.57
C LEU A 276 -10.70 -6.72 0.66
N THR A 277 -11.25 -5.75 1.38
CA THR A 277 -10.70 -5.26 2.65
C THR A 277 -11.81 -5.30 3.69
N VAL A 278 -11.58 -6.02 4.78
CA VAL A 278 -12.55 -6.15 5.87
C VAL A 278 -11.85 -5.82 7.18
N ASN A 279 -12.51 -5.06 8.02
CA ASN A 279 -12.03 -4.80 9.37
C ASN A 279 -12.01 -6.13 10.16
N PRO A 280 -10.89 -6.50 10.79
CA PRO A 280 -10.75 -7.79 11.50
C PRO A 280 -11.81 -8.08 12.56
N ALA A 281 -12.45 -7.05 13.12
CA ALA A 281 -13.56 -7.21 14.06
C ALA A 281 -14.90 -7.59 13.39
N TYR A 282 -14.97 -7.62 12.05
CA TYR A 282 -16.20 -7.83 11.29
C TYR A 282 -16.05 -8.94 10.25
N THR A 283 -15.42 -10.03 10.60
CA THR A 283 -15.14 -11.17 9.70
C THR A 283 -16.40 -11.82 9.13
N TRP A 284 -17.55 -11.67 9.79
CA TRP A 284 -18.86 -12.08 9.29
C TRP A 284 -19.26 -11.41 7.97
N LEU A 285 -18.59 -10.32 7.57
CA LEU A 285 -18.80 -9.67 6.27
C LEU A 285 -18.23 -10.48 5.08
N TYR A 286 -17.30 -11.40 5.27
CA TYR A 286 -16.73 -12.17 4.16
C TYR A 286 -17.81 -12.90 3.34
N PRO A 287 -18.73 -13.67 3.92
CA PRO A 287 -19.82 -14.30 3.18
C PRO A 287 -20.68 -13.29 2.41
N GLN A 288 -21.05 -12.21 3.07
CA GLN A 288 -21.96 -11.22 2.51
C GLN A 288 -21.33 -10.45 1.32
N LEU A 289 -20.09 -10.01 1.47
CA LEU A 289 -19.38 -9.27 0.41
C LEU A 289 -19.03 -10.17 -0.78
N ILE A 290 -18.65 -11.43 -0.53
CA ILE A 290 -18.35 -12.38 -1.61
C ILE A 290 -19.64 -12.75 -2.36
N ALA A 291 -20.75 -12.99 -1.67
CA ALA A 291 -22.06 -13.21 -2.30
C ALA A 291 -22.51 -11.98 -3.10
N GLN A 292 -22.30 -10.76 -2.60
CA GLN A 292 -22.59 -9.54 -3.32
C GLN A 292 -21.73 -9.39 -4.59
N MET A 293 -20.44 -9.66 -4.54
CA MET A 293 -19.57 -9.67 -5.70
C MET A 293 -20.00 -10.74 -6.70
N ALA A 294 -20.37 -11.95 -6.22
CA ALA A 294 -20.91 -13.01 -7.07
C ALA A 294 -22.19 -12.59 -7.79
N LYS A 295 -23.11 -11.90 -7.10
CA LYS A 295 -24.33 -11.33 -7.76
C LYS A 295 -23.97 -10.36 -8.88
N ILE A 296 -22.99 -9.49 -8.65
CA ILE A 296 -22.55 -8.52 -9.65
C ILE A 296 -21.96 -9.23 -10.88
N THR A 297 -21.17 -10.28 -10.69
CA THR A 297 -20.57 -11.03 -11.80
C THR A 297 -21.58 -11.78 -12.68
N GLN A 298 -22.79 -12.09 -12.15
CA GLN A 298 -23.84 -12.74 -12.95
C GLN A 298 -24.42 -11.82 -14.05
N ASN A 299 -24.23 -10.51 -13.93
CA ASN A 299 -24.69 -9.54 -14.96
C ASN A 299 -23.80 -9.52 -16.20
N GLY A 300 -22.64 -10.19 -16.17
CA GLY A 300 -21.65 -10.24 -17.23
C GLY A 300 -21.46 -11.64 -17.83
N GLN A 301 -20.30 -11.85 -18.45
CA GLN A 301 -19.90 -13.14 -18.98
C GLN A 301 -19.56 -14.12 -17.84
N ARG A 302 -19.89 -15.39 -18.04
CA ARG A 302 -19.56 -16.47 -17.09
C ARG A 302 -18.06 -16.69 -17.01
N GLN A 303 -17.42 -16.08 -16.04
CA GLN A 303 -15.99 -16.21 -15.78
C GLN A 303 -15.74 -16.52 -14.32
N SER A 304 -14.56 -17.06 -14.00
CA SER A 304 -14.11 -17.20 -12.63
C SER A 304 -13.80 -15.85 -12.00
N LEU A 305 -13.83 -15.78 -10.68
CA LEU A 305 -13.42 -14.63 -9.90
C LEU A 305 -12.12 -14.95 -9.16
N GLU A 306 -11.12 -14.09 -9.34
CA GLU A 306 -9.84 -14.18 -8.61
C GLU A 306 -9.82 -13.15 -7.49
N LEU A 307 -9.37 -13.57 -6.31
CA LEU A 307 -9.08 -12.67 -5.20
C LEU A 307 -7.93 -13.22 -4.35
N ALA A 308 -7.21 -12.32 -3.66
CA ALA A 308 -6.10 -12.68 -2.81
C ALA A 308 -6.47 -12.64 -1.33
N SER A 309 -5.84 -13.53 -0.55
CA SER A 309 -5.75 -13.45 0.91
C SER A 309 -4.28 -13.29 1.33
N ALA A 310 -4.06 -12.86 2.54
CA ALA A 310 -2.73 -12.79 3.13
C ALA A 310 -2.70 -13.65 4.40
N ASP A 311 -1.51 -14.13 4.77
CA ASP A 311 -1.27 -14.97 5.95
C ASP A 311 -1.75 -14.33 7.27
N TYR A 312 -1.86 -13.02 7.32
CA TYR A 312 -2.44 -12.29 8.46
C TYR A 312 -3.98 -12.16 8.42
N GLN A 313 -4.65 -12.85 7.49
CA GLN A 313 -6.11 -12.87 7.30
C GLN A 313 -6.64 -14.30 7.31
N PRO A 314 -6.39 -15.09 8.37
CA PRO A 314 -6.71 -16.51 8.41
C PRO A 314 -8.20 -16.79 8.22
N GLU A 315 -9.09 -15.92 8.74
CA GLU A 315 -10.53 -16.10 8.60
C GLU A 315 -11.00 -15.97 7.15
N ARG A 316 -10.31 -15.17 6.34
CA ARG A 316 -10.58 -15.09 4.90
C ARG A 316 -10.19 -16.38 4.20
N GLU A 317 -9.00 -16.91 4.51
CA GLU A 317 -8.50 -18.16 3.93
C GLU A 317 -9.40 -19.33 4.29
N GLU A 318 -9.76 -19.43 5.56
CA GLU A 318 -10.68 -20.46 6.06
C GLU A 318 -12.04 -20.37 5.33
N TYR A 319 -12.59 -19.17 5.20
CA TYR A 319 -13.87 -19.00 4.51
C TYR A 319 -13.77 -19.40 3.03
N LEU A 320 -12.74 -18.95 2.30
CA LEU A 320 -12.55 -19.28 0.89
C LEU A 320 -12.37 -20.78 0.69
N SER A 321 -11.59 -21.45 1.52
CA SER A 321 -11.42 -22.89 1.51
C SER A 321 -12.75 -23.61 1.78
N LYS A 322 -13.52 -23.15 2.76
CA LYS A 322 -14.82 -23.74 3.15
C LYS A 322 -15.86 -23.69 2.04
N ILE A 323 -15.91 -22.61 1.27
CA ILE A 323 -16.85 -22.49 0.15
C ILE A 323 -16.41 -23.23 -1.10
N GLY A 324 -15.22 -23.86 -1.12
CA GLY A 324 -14.70 -24.60 -2.26
C GLY A 324 -13.95 -23.74 -3.29
N ALA A 325 -13.46 -22.57 -2.93
CA ALA A 325 -12.52 -21.85 -3.76
C ALA A 325 -11.19 -22.61 -3.85
N SER A 326 -10.55 -22.57 -5.02
CA SER A 326 -9.28 -23.27 -5.26
C SER A 326 -8.10 -22.30 -5.12
N PRO A 327 -7.07 -22.60 -4.31
CA PRO A 327 -5.84 -21.84 -4.34
C PRO A 327 -5.11 -22.09 -5.66
N VAL A 328 -4.75 -21.02 -6.36
CA VAL A 328 -4.12 -21.07 -7.68
C VAL A 328 -2.64 -20.78 -7.59
N GLU A 329 -2.26 -19.83 -6.75
CA GLU A 329 -0.89 -19.38 -6.65
C GLU A 329 -0.57 -18.94 -5.22
N HIS A 330 0.67 -19.19 -4.81
CA HIS A 330 1.24 -18.69 -3.57
C HIS A 330 2.41 -17.77 -3.89
N THR A 331 2.36 -16.54 -3.38
CA THR A 331 3.40 -15.56 -3.59
C THR A 331 3.95 -15.04 -2.27
N LEU A 332 5.15 -14.48 -2.33
CA LEU A 332 5.81 -13.85 -1.20
C LEU A 332 5.91 -12.35 -1.47
N LEU A 333 5.20 -11.57 -0.66
CA LEU A 333 5.38 -10.13 -0.62
C LEU A 333 6.68 -9.85 0.13
N MET A 334 7.59 -9.13 -0.50
CA MET A 334 8.88 -8.78 0.08
C MET A 334 9.07 -7.27 0.11
N SER A 335 9.86 -6.79 1.05
CA SER A 335 10.18 -5.38 1.17
C SER A 335 11.66 -5.12 1.41
N ARG A 336 12.10 -3.94 1.01
CA ARG A 336 13.43 -3.41 1.29
C ARG A 336 13.35 -1.93 1.62
N SER A 337 13.87 -1.51 2.78
CA SER A 337 14.05 -0.10 3.11
C SER A 337 15.37 0.42 2.57
N VAL A 338 15.37 1.64 2.04
CA VAL A 338 16.54 2.30 1.48
C VAL A 338 16.74 3.64 2.17
N TRP A 339 17.91 3.83 2.77
CA TRP A 339 18.29 5.10 3.37
C TRP A 339 19.21 5.85 2.40
N HIS A 340 18.71 6.92 1.81
CA HIS A 340 19.54 7.83 1.05
C HIS A 340 20.17 8.83 2.00
N LYS A 341 21.51 8.88 2.06
CA LYS A 341 22.19 10.01 2.72
C LYS A 341 21.81 11.27 1.96
N ILE A 342 21.02 12.13 2.56
CA ILE A 342 20.85 13.50 2.08
C ILE A 342 22.26 14.08 2.17
N LYS A 343 22.86 14.40 1.00
CA LYS A 343 24.05 15.25 1.00
C LYS A 343 23.63 16.53 1.70
N GLU A 344 24.11 16.75 2.91
CA GLU A 344 24.05 18.06 3.52
C GLU A 344 24.58 19.02 2.46
N SER A 345 23.71 19.93 2.01
CA SER A 345 24.18 21.07 1.21
C SER A 345 25.27 21.69 2.06
N ARG A 346 26.53 21.63 1.59
CA ARG A 346 27.62 22.36 2.26
C ARG A 346 27.06 23.75 2.50
N PRO A 347 27.12 24.25 3.75
CA PRO A 347 26.75 25.62 4.00
C PRO A 347 27.60 26.43 3.01
N LEU A 348 26.96 27.35 2.29
CA LEU A 348 27.64 28.27 1.39
C LEU A 348 28.73 28.97 2.24
N GLU A 349 29.96 28.43 2.18
CA GLU A 349 31.15 29.12 2.69
C GLU A 349 31.29 30.40 1.86
N GLY A 350 30.77 31.49 2.38
CA GLY A 350 30.86 32.81 1.70
C GLY A 350 29.85 33.83 2.22
N LEU A 351 28.81 33.42 2.91
CA LEU A 351 27.96 34.39 3.59
C LEU A 351 28.50 34.56 5.03
N GLN A 352 29.25 35.64 5.24
CA GLN A 352 29.64 36.04 6.59
C GLN A 352 28.34 36.30 7.38
N LEU A 353 27.97 35.37 8.24
CA LEU A 353 26.81 35.43 9.13
C LEU A 353 26.84 36.71 9.99
N SER A 354 27.98 37.39 10.12
CA SER A 354 28.15 38.65 10.85
C SER A 354 27.41 39.82 10.22
N GLU A 355 27.26 39.89 8.88
CA GLU A 355 26.54 40.98 8.23
C GLU A 355 25.02 40.82 8.27
N VAL A 356 24.50 39.58 8.23
CA VAL A 356 23.06 39.32 8.30
C VAL A 356 22.52 39.50 9.70
N LEU A 357 23.34 39.24 10.73
CA LEU A 357 22.93 39.41 12.13
C LEU A 357 22.93 40.88 12.62
N GLN A 358 23.64 41.80 11.96
CA GLN A 358 23.63 43.22 12.31
C GLN A 358 22.32 43.94 11.94
N GLY A 359 21.52 43.39 11.04
CA GLY A 359 20.21 43.95 10.62
C GLY A 359 19.02 43.48 11.46
N LEU A 360 19.16 42.45 12.29
CA LEU A 360 18.07 41.91 13.11
C LEU A 360 18.13 42.56 14.51
N LYS A 361 17.37 43.65 14.70
CA LYS A 361 17.07 44.11 16.05
C LYS A 361 16.38 42.97 16.82
N PRO A 362 16.86 42.59 18.04
CA PRO A 362 16.23 41.55 18.80
C PRO A 362 14.79 41.94 19.14
N ALA A 363 13.85 41.17 18.60
CA ALA A 363 12.46 41.31 19.01
C ALA A 363 12.36 41.01 20.52
N ARG A 364 11.93 41.98 21.28
CA ARG A 364 11.73 41.89 22.74
C ARG A 364 10.48 41.12 23.12
N THR A 365 10.27 39.96 22.54
CA THR A 365 9.25 39.02 23.01
C THR A 365 9.96 37.83 23.64
N PRO A 366 9.90 37.66 24.95
CA PRO A 366 10.50 36.50 25.59
C PRO A 366 9.73 35.27 25.19
N ILE A 367 10.43 34.30 24.60
CA ILE A 367 9.90 32.94 24.35
C ILE A 367 9.64 32.31 25.72
N PRO A 368 8.40 31.94 26.09
CA PRO A 368 8.13 31.34 27.39
C PRO A 368 8.82 29.96 27.46
N SER A 369 9.89 29.90 28.26
CA SER A 369 10.51 28.62 28.63
C SER A 369 9.66 27.92 29.69
N ARG A 370 9.73 26.59 29.76
CA ARG A 370 9.03 25.78 30.79
C ARG A 370 9.30 26.28 32.22
N ILE A 371 10.43 26.90 32.46
CA ILE A 371 10.84 27.46 33.75
C ILE A 371 10.07 28.74 34.05
N SER A 372 9.76 29.60 33.06
CA SER A 372 8.97 30.84 33.29
C SER A 372 7.50 30.51 33.60
N TRP A 373 6.96 29.42 33.07
CA TRP A 373 5.59 28.98 33.40
C TRP A 373 5.48 28.47 34.84
N LEU A 374 6.46 27.66 35.31
CA LEU A 374 6.52 27.24 36.71
C LEU A 374 6.67 28.39 37.68
N ARG A 375 7.42 29.47 37.33
CA ARG A 375 7.56 30.65 38.16
C ARG A 375 6.28 31.49 38.24
N SER A 376 5.45 31.52 37.18
CA SER A 376 4.17 32.21 37.20
C SER A 376 3.15 31.47 38.09
N MET A 377 3.17 30.14 38.10
CA MET A 377 2.32 29.35 38.98
C MET A 377 2.71 29.48 40.46
N SER A 378 4.01 29.57 40.81
CA SER A 378 4.44 29.78 42.19
C SER A 378 4.05 31.15 42.73
N LYS A 379 4.04 32.21 41.89
CA LYS A 379 3.55 33.53 42.30
C LYS A 379 2.04 33.57 42.49
N SER A 380 1.25 32.83 41.71
CA SER A 380 -0.19 32.76 41.91
C SER A 380 -0.56 31.98 43.18
N TYR A 381 0.20 30.96 43.55
CA TYR A 381 0.00 30.20 44.77
C TYR A 381 0.35 31.02 46.03
N GLN A 382 1.39 31.85 45.98
CA GLN A 382 1.74 32.75 47.10
C GLN A 382 0.75 33.91 47.26
N SER A 383 0.09 34.40 46.20
CA SER A 383 -0.96 35.41 46.32
C SER A 383 -2.27 34.81 46.87
N THR A 384 -2.55 33.57 46.62
CA THR A 384 -3.75 32.87 47.14
C THR A 384 -3.58 32.50 48.62
N VAL A 385 -2.36 32.23 49.10
CA VAL A 385 -2.08 31.95 50.50
C VAL A 385 -2.06 33.25 51.34
N LYS A 386 -1.59 34.38 50.79
CA LYS A 386 -1.61 35.67 51.49
C LYS A 386 -3.01 36.28 51.65
N ASN A 387 -4.00 35.90 50.90
CA ASN A 387 -5.39 36.37 51.04
C ASN A 387 -6.23 35.50 51.99
N LYS A 388 -5.67 34.47 52.60
CA LYS A 388 -6.38 33.62 53.57
C LYS A 388 -6.09 33.93 55.05
N ASP A 389 -5.15 34.88 55.34
CA ASP A 389 -4.74 35.23 56.72
C ASP A 389 -5.36 36.53 57.23
N ILE A 390 -6.53 36.92 56.71
CA ILE A 390 -7.32 38.04 57.28
C ILE A 390 -8.74 37.54 57.58
N PHE A 391 -8.86 36.74 58.62
CA PHE A 391 -10.11 36.60 59.38
C PHE A 391 -9.73 36.17 60.80
N THR A 392 -9.65 37.13 61.69
CA THR A 392 -9.53 36.94 63.13
C THR A 392 -10.89 36.60 63.75
N PRO A 393 -10.90 35.88 64.88
CA PRO A 393 -12.09 35.21 65.42
C PRO A 393 -12.87 36.16 66.34
N GLY A 394 -14.17 36.08 66.25
CA GLY A 394 -15.12 36.66 67.19
C GLY A 394 -15.91 35.57 67.88
N GLU A 395 -15.90 35.64 69.17
CA GLU A 395 -16.50 34.81 70.21
C GLU A 395 -17.98 34.46 70.00
N GLY A 396 -18.41 33.30 70.53
CA GLY A 396 -19.83 32.97 70.76
C GLY A 396 -20.11 31.53 71.14
N LEU A 397 -20.04 31.30 72.43
CA LEU A 397 -20.55 30.15 73.19
C LEU A 397 -21.88 29.52 72.69
N GLY A 398 -22.01 28.24 72.87
CA GLY A 398 -23.32 27.55 72.87
C GLY A 398 -23.20 26.03 72.85
N ASN A 399 -23.20 25.50 74.03
CA ASN A 399 -23.38 24.05 74.41
C ASN A 399 -24.60 23.39 73.76
N LEU A 400 -24.49 22.07 73.51
CA LEU A 400 -25.32 21.00 74.09
C LEU A 400 -25.29 19.76 73.20
N GLU A 401 -24.70 18.71 73.76
CA GLU A 401 -25.31 17.39 74.15
C GLU A 401 -26.00 16.61 73.00
N ASP A 402 -25.51 15.51 72.69
CA ASP A 402 -25.57 14.13 73.32
C ASP A 402 -26.53 13.20 72.55
N LYS A 403 -26.18 11.94 72.57
CA LYS A 403 -26.92 10.71 72.22
C LYS A 403 -26.84 10.29 70.75
N GLY A 404 -26.36 9.16 70.42
CA GLY A 404 -26.23 7.87 71.12
C GLY A 404 -26.83 6.80 70.22
N ASN A 405 -26.15 5.68 70.25
CA ASN A 405 -26.65 4.34 69.93
C ASN A 405 -26.84 3.97 68.47
N SER A 406 -26.03 3.03 67.96
CA SER A 406 -25.90 1.56 68.28
C SER A 406 -26.80 0.67 67.43
N GLU A 407 -26.15 -0.39 67.06
CA GLU A 407 -26.68 -1.76 66.79
C GLU A 407 -27.18 -2.01 65.35
N SER A 408 -26.54 -2.83 64.63
CA SER A 408 -26.22 -4.26 64.69
C SER A 408 -27.21 -5.13 63.94
N SER A 409 -26.57 -6.10 63.31
CA SER A 409 -26.99 -7.50 63.08
C SER A 409 -27.60 -7.80 61.71
N GLU A 410 -26.91 -8.62 61.02
CA GLU A 410 -27.12 -10.07 60.83
C GLU A 410 -28.50 -10.41 60.21
N ALA A 411 -28.70 -11.28 59.33
CA ALA A 411 -28.07 -12.53 58.96
C ALA A 411 -28.83 -13.15 57.75
N THR A 412 -28.12 -14.01 57.05
CA THR A 412 -28.54 -15.34 56.55
C THR A 412 -29.85 -15.55 55.79
N GLY A 413 -29.71 -16.35 54.76
CA GLY A 413 -30.68 -17.35 54.36
C GLY A 413 -30.75 -17.64 52.87
N ASN A 414 -29.98 -18.54 52.42
CA ASN A 414 -30.27 -19.86 51.83
C ASN A 414 -31.57 -20.00 51.03
N GLY A 415 -31.42 -20.59 49.83
CA GLY A 415 -32.39 -21.62 49.45
C GLY A 415 -32.72 -21.70 47.96
N HIS A 416 -32.05 -22.57 47.27
CA HIS A 416 -32.51 -23.68 46.40
C HIS A 416 -33.73 -23.54 45.46
N HIS A 417 -33.44 -24.13 44.29
CA HIS A 417 -34.33 -24.85 43.33
C HIS A 417 -35.19 -24.01 42.35
N ALA A 418 -35.01 -24.10 41.10
CA ALA A 418 -35.29 -25.13 40.10
C ALA A 418 -34.66 -24.71 38.76
#